data_eb0711d5254ac99d3eeb51225e342e7a
#
_entry.id   eb0711d5254ac99d3eeb51225e342e7a
#
_cell.length_a   1.000
_cell.length_b   1.000
_cell.length_c   1.000
_cell.angle_alpha   90.00
_cell.angle_beta   90.00
_cell.angle_gamma   90.00
#
_symmetry.space_group_name_H-M   'P 1'
#
loop_
_entity.id
_entity.type
_entity.pdbx_description
1 polymer ?
#
loop_
_entity_poly.entity_id
_entity_poly.type
_entity_poly.pdbx_seq_one_letter_code
_entity_poly.pdbx_strand_id
1 'polypeptide(L)'
;MKPLNWATLGCGVIANELATALARQNRHLYSVANRTHEKAVAFAEKYQIAKVYDHLEDVFTDPDVDIIYISTPHNTHIQYLRQALANGKHVLCEKSITLNSNELDEAIALAEKNHVILAEAMTIF
;
A
#
# COMPACT_ATOMS: atom_id res chain seq x y z
N MET A 1 21.37 -7.13 -0.49
CA MET A 1 19.95 -7.09 -0.93
C MET A 1 19.45 -5.65 -0.86
N LYS A 2 18.87 -5.19 -1.95
CA LYS A 2 18.33 -3.82 -2.00
C LYS A 2 17.09 -3.72 -1.10
N PRO A 3 16.98 -2.70 -0.22
CA PRO A 3 15.76 -2.49 0.55
C PRO A 3 14.56 -2.27 -0.35
N LEU A 4 13.40 -2.77 0.06
CA LEU A 4 12.16 -2.56 -0.68
C LEU A 4 11.65 -1.14 -0.46
N ASN A 5 11.13 -0.54 -1.52
CA ASN A 5 10.49 0.77 -1.45
C ASN A 5 9.01 0.61 -1.12
N TRP A 6 8.60 1.18 -0.02
CA TRP A 6 7.22 1.12 0.49
C TRP A 6 6.45 2.37 0.08
N ALA A 7 5.23 2.18 -0.40
CA ALA A 7 4.27 3.25 -0.60
C ALA A 7 3.07 3.01 0.31
N THR A 8 2.48 4.08 0.84
CA THR A 8 1.18 3.96 1.51
C THR A 8 0.08 4.44 0.59
N LEU A 9 -1.05 3.74 0.63
CA LEU A 9 -2.28 4.16 0.01
C LEU A 9 -3.26 4.44 1.13
N GLY A 10 -3.45 5.73 1.45
CA GLY A 10 -4.17 6.19 2.61
C GLY A 10 -3.23 6.83 3.65
N CYS A 11 -3.77 7.69 4.49
CA CYS A 11 -3.01 8.47 5.49
C CYS A 11 -3.60 8.35 6.90
N GLY A 12 -4.26 7.25 7.21
CA GLY A 12 -4.91 7.06 8.50
C GLY A 12 -3.96 6.73 9.64
N VAL A 13 -4.52 6.38 10.79
CA VAL A 13 -3.77 6.10 12.01
C VAL A 13 -2.71 5.01 11.78
N ILE A 14 -3.08 3.93 11.10
CA ILE A 14 -2.18 2.80 10.90
C ILE A 14 -1.04 3.16 9.95
N ALA A 15 -1.31 3.97 8.91
CA ALA A 15 -0.25 4.47 8.04
C ALA A 15 0.76 5.31 8.83
N ASN A 16 0.28 6.12 9.78
CA ASN A 16 1.15 6.88 10.68
C ASN A 16 2.00 5.95 11.56
N GLU A 17 1.43 4.86 12.05
CA GLU A 17 2.18 3.88 12.84
C GLU A 17 3.27 3.21 12.02
N LEU A 18 2.99 2.85 10.77
CA LEU A 18 3.99 2.26 9.87
C LEU A 18 5.13 3.24 9.62
N ALA A 19 4.82 4.50 9.30
CA ALA A 19 5.84 5.51 9.06
C ALA A 19 6.73 5.71 10.30
N THR A 20 6.13 5.73 11.49
CA THR A 20 6.85 5.86 12.75
C THR A 20 7.77 4.67 12.99
N ALA A 21 7.28 3.46 12.73
CA ALA A 21 8.06 2.24 12.91
C ALA A 21 9.28 2.20 11.97
N LEU A 22 9.10 2.61 10.72
CA LEU A 22 10.20 2.69 9.76
C LEU A 22 11.23 3.74 10.18
N ALA A 23 10.78 4.89 10.67
CA ALA A 23 11.68 5.96 11.12
C ALA A 23 12.58 5.49 12.27
N ARG A 24 12.06 4.65 13.17
CA ARG A 24 12.86 4.08 14.27
C ARG A 24 14.01 3.21 13.78
N GLN A 25 13.91 2.70 12.54
CA GLN A 25 14.94 1.87 11.90
C GLN A 25 15.77 2.68 10.90
N ASN A 26 15.71 4.01 10.96
CA ASN A 26 16.35 4.92 10.00
C ASN A 26 15.89 4.65 8.56
N ARG A 27 14.62 4.28 8.40
CA ARG A 27 14.01 4.03 7.10
C ARG A 27 12.84 4.97 6.91
N HIS A 28 12.51 5.24 5.66
CA HIS A 28 11.40 6.11 5.31
C HIS A 28 10.51 5.45 4.28
N LEU A 29 9.23 5.80 4.30
CA LEU A 29 8.34 5.47 3.19
C LEU A 29 8.85 6.18 1.95
N TYR A 30 8.81 5.51 0.81
CA TYR A 30 9.21 6.08 -0.46
C TYR A 30 8.19 7.08 -0.99
N SER A 31 6.89 6.72 -0.90
CA SER A 31 5.84 7.54 -1.46
C SER A 31 4.52 7.37 -0.72
N VAL A 32 3.61 8.30 -0.96
CA VAL A 32 2.27 8.27 -0.39
C VAL A 32 1.24 8.67 -1.43
N ALA A 33 0.12 7.94 -1.46
CA ALA A 33 -1.04 8.24 -2.28
C ALA A 33 -2.27 8.32 -1.38
N ASN A 34 -3.15 9.27 -1.65
CA ASN A 34 -4.40 9.41 -0.92
C ASN A 34 -5.44 10.04 -1.84
N ARG A 35 -6.71 9.69 -1.62
CA ARG A 35 -7.80 10.27 -2.39
C ARG A 35 -7.83 11.80 -2.25
N THR A 36 -7.53 12.32 -1.06
CA THR A 36 -7.39 13.76 -0.83
C THR A 36 -5.92 14.12 -0.91
N HIS A 37 -5.52 14.79 -1.99
CA HIS A 37 -4.12 15.13 -2.27
C HIS A 37 -3.49 15.92 -1.12
N GLU A 38 -4.21 16.89 -0.56
CA GLU A 38 -3.72 17.73 0.53
C GLU A 38 -3.32 16.92 1.77
N LYS A 39 -4.06 15.85 2.06
CA LYS A 39 -3.72 14.95 3.17
C LYS A 39 -2.44 14.18 2.88
N ALA A 40 -2.23 13.79 1.64
CA ALA A 40 -1.00 13.11 1.23
C ALA A 40 0.19 14.05 1.37
N VAL A 41 0.05 15.31 0.97
CA VAL A 41 1.12 16.32 1.10
C VAL A 41 1.47 16.53 2.57
N ALA A 42 0.48 16.71 3.43
CA ALA A 42 0.72 16.91 4.87
C ALA A 42 1.40 15.70 5.51
N PHE A 43 0.99 14.49 5.12
CA PHE A 43 1.59 13.25 5.60
C PHE A 43 3.05 13.15 5.15
N ALA A 44 3.33 13.50 3.90
CA ALA A 44 4.69 13.47 3.35
C ALA A 44 5.61 14.46 4.07
N GLU A 45 5.11 15.65 4.39
CA GLU A 45 5.88 16.64 5.14
C GLU A 45 6.21 16.15 6.55
N LYS A 46 5.24 15.51 7.21
CA LYS A 46 5.42 15.00 8.57
C LYS A 46 6.49 13.92 8.66
N TYR A 47 6.58 13.06 7.65
CA TYR A 47 7.46 11.90 7.67
C TYR A 47 8.61 11.97 6.67
N GLN A 48 8.81 13.12 6.04
CA GLN A 48 9.90 13.32 5.07
C GLN A 48 9.85 12.31 3.92
N ILE A 49 8.66 12.12 3.37
CA ILE A 49 8.43 11.20 2.25
C ILE A 49 8.78 11.91 0.95
N ALA A 50 9.59 11.25 0.10
CA ALA A 50 10.14 11.88 -1.10
C ALA A 50 9.09 12.15 -2.18
N LYS A 51 8.04 11.34 -2.26
CA LYS A 51 7.12 11.40 -3.40
C LYS A 51 5.65 11.38 -2.97
N VAL A 52 4.88 12.30 -3.54
CA VAL A 52 3.42 12.35 -3.42
C VAL A 52 2.85 12.30 -4.82
N TYR A 53 1.85 11.47 -5.04
CA TYR A 53 1.21 11.36 -6.36
C TYR A 53 0.08 12.37 -6.49
N ASP A 54 0.00 13.04 -7.64
CA ASP A 54 -1.11 13.94 -7.96
C ASP A 54 -2.40 13.15 -8.17
N HIS A 55 -2.28 11.95 -8.73
CA HIS A 55 -3.39 11.01 -8.92
C HIS A 55 -3.07 9.74 -8.17
N LEU A 56 -4.00 9.28 -7.33
CA LEU A 56 -3.81 8.11 -6.49
C LEU A 56 -3.37 6.88 -7.29
N GLU A 57 -3.93 6.71 -8.49
CA GLU A 57 -3.68 5.55 -9.34
C GLU A 57 -2.22 5.44 -9.80
N ASP A 58 -1.48 6.52 -9.77
CA ASP A 58 -0.09 6.51 -10.21
C ASP A 58 0.81 5.66 -9.32
N VAL A 59 0.38 5.39 -8.08
CA VAL A 59 1.13 4.51 -7.17
C VAL A 59 1.25 3.08 -7.73
N PHE A 60 0.23 2.61 -8.45
CA PHE A 60 0.21 1.24 -8.96
C PHE A 60 1.17 1.02 -10.11
N THR A 61 1.51 2.07 -10.84
CA THR A 61 2.37 1.98 -12.03
C THR A 61 3.76 2.55 -11.82
N ASP A 62 4.06 3.07 -10.63
CA ASP A 62 5.39 3.59 -10.33
C ASP A 62 6.39 2.42 -10.25
N PRO A 63 7.38 2.35 -11.17
CA PRO A 63 8.32 1.23 -11.19
C PRO A 63 9.23 1.16 -9.98
N ASP A 64 9.35 2.24 -9.22
CA ASP A 64 10.20 2.29 -8.04
C ASP A 64 9.48 1.85 -6.77
N VAL A 65 8.19 1.54 -6.83
CA VAL A 65 7.42 1.02 -5.71
C VAL A 65 7.43 -0.50 -5.72
N ASP A 66 7.85 -1.10 -4.61
CA ASP A 66 7.90 -2.56 -4.45
C ASP A 66 6.71 -3.10 -3.65
N ILE A 67 6.31 -2.40 -2.60
CA ILE A 67 5.24 -2.80 -1.70
C ILE A 67 4.27 -1.64 -1.50
N ILE A 68 2.97 -1.95 -1.55
CA ILE A 68 1.92 -0.96 -1.25
C ILE A 68 1.21 -1.37 0.04
N TYR A 69 1.18 -0.48 1.01
CA TYR A 69 0.40 -0.63 2.23
C TYR A 69 -0.96 0.02 2.01
N ILE A 70 -2.03 -0.79 1.99
CA ILE A 70 -3.39 -0.29 1.76
C ILE A 70 -4.08 -0.08 3.10
N SER A 71 -4.36 1.19 3.44
CA SER A 71 -5.04 1.57 4.68
C SER A 71 -6.29 2.43 4.43
N THR A 72 -6.85 2.33 3.23
CA THR A 72 -8.11 3.01 2.87
C THR A 72 -9.31 2.26 3.44
N PRO A 73 -10.53 2.85 3.42
CA PRO A 73 -11.73 2.13 3.85
C PRO A 73 -11.86 0.78 3.14
N HIS A 74 -12.23 -0.28 3.86
CA HIS A 74 -12.16 -1.63 3.33
C HIS A 74 -13.12 -1.89 2.15
N ASN A 75 -14.15 -1.09 1.97
CA ASN A 75 -15.02 -1.21 0.80
C ASN A 75 -14.31 -0.82 -0.51
N THR A 76 -13.12 -0.24 -0.45
CA THR A 76 -12.31 0.09 -1.63
C THR A 76 -11.18 -0.91 -1.86
N HIS A 77 -10.93 -1.83 -0.95
CA HIS A 77 -9.76 -2.71 -0.99
C HIS A 77 -9.67 -3.53 -2.26
N ILE A 78 -10.77 -4.14 -2.70
CA ILE A 78 -10.72 -5.01 -3.88
C ILE A 78 -10.28 -4.27 -5.14
N GLN A 79 -10.72 -3.03 -5.33
CA GLN A 79 -10.30 -2.24 -6.49
C GLN A 79 -8.81 -1.98 -6.48
N TYR A 80 -8.26 -1.61 -5.33
CA TYR A 80 -6.85 -1.33 -5.17
C TYR A 80 -6.00 -2.60 -5.21
N LEU A 81 -6.50 -3.69 -4.63
CA LEU A 81 -5.83 -4.99 -4.70
C LEU A 81 -5.65 -5.44 -6.15
N ARG A 82 -6.71 -5.35 -6.95
CA ARG A 82 -6.64 -5.72 -8.36
C ARG A 82 -5.54 -4.95 -9.09
N GLN A 83 -5.50 -3.64 -8.91
CA GLN A 83 -4.52 -2.80 -9.59
C GLN A 83 -3.10 -3.05 -9.09
N ALA A 84 -2.91 -3.12 -7.78
CA ALA A 84 -1.58 -3.33 -7.20
C ALA A 84 -1.01 -4.68 -7.61
N LEU A 85 -1.77 -5.75 -7.43
CA LEU A 85 -1.32 -7.11 -7.74
C LEU A 85 -1.09 -7.30 -9.24
N ALA A 86 -1.97 -6.76 -10.08
CA ALA A 86 -1.81 -6.85 -11.54
C ALA A 86 -0.57 -6.13 -12.03
N ASN A 87 -0.11 -5.10 -11.32
CA ASN A 87 1.12 -4.38 -11.65
C ASN A 87 2.36 -4.95 -10.96
N GLY A 88 2.25 -6.11 -10.37
CA GLY A 88 3.40 -6.81 -9.78
C GLY A 88 3.89 -6.22 -8.46
N LYS A 89 3.02 -5.55 -7.71
CA LYS A 89 3.37 -4.99 -6.41
C LYS A 89 3.02 -5.98 -5.30
N HIS A 90 3.90 -6.10 -4.30
CA HIS A 90 3.53 -6.77 -3.06
C HIS A 90 2.52 -5.89 -2.32
N VAL A 91 1.63 -6.49 -1.57
CA VAL A 91 0.58 -5.75 -0.86
C VAL A 91 0.51 -6.18 0.60
N LEU A 92 0.50 -5.20 1.49
CA LEU A 92 0.10 -5.37 2.88
C LEU A 92 -1.20 -4.57 3.05
N CYS A 93 -2.27 -5.25 3.44
CA CYS A 93 -3.58 -4.63 3.51
C CYS A 93 -4.13 -4.65 4.93
N GLU A 94 -4.85 -3.58 5.29
CA GLU A 94 -5.54 -3.53 6.57
C GLU A 94 -6.64 -4.59 6.66
N LYS A 95 -6.96 -4.94 7.87
CA LYS A 95 -8.07 -5.81 8.25
C LYS A 95 -9.40 -5.10 7.96
N SER A 96 -10.44 -5.68 7.43
CA SER A 96 -10.44 -6.95 6.71
C SER A 96 -10.05 -6.69 5.27
N ILE A 97 -9.27 -7.60 4.72
CA ILE A 97 -8.67 -7.41 3.40
C ILE A 97 -9.70 -7.27 2.28
N THR A 98 -10.80 -8.04 2.36
CA THR A 98 -11.89 -7.97 1.39
C THR A 98 -13.24 -8.12 2.08
N LEU A 99 -14.34 -7.83 1.33
CA LEU A 99 -15.70 -7.92 1.86
C LEU A 99 -16.28 -9.34 1.84
N ASN A 100 -15.72 -10.23 0.99
CA ASN A 100 -16.24 -11.59 0.87
C ASN A 100 -15.16 -12.56 0.36
N SER A 101 -15.45 -13.86 0.45
CA SER A 101 -14.49 -14.89 0.10
C SER A 101 -14.17 -14.93 -1.40
N ASN A 102 -15.11 -14.56 -2.27
CA ASN A 102 -14.85 -14.54 -3.71
C ASN A 102 -13.82 -13.47 -4.07
N GLU A 103 -13.91 -12.31 -3.44
CA GLU A 103 -12.91 -11.24 -3.64
C GLU A 103 -11.56 -11.64 -3.11
N LEU A 104 -11.52 -12.30 -1.96
CA LEU A 104 -10.27 -12.79 -1.39
C LEU A 104 -9.63 -13.83 -2.31
N ASP A 105 -10.41 -14.79 -2.82
CA ASP A 105 -9.91 -15.79 -3.75
C ASP A 105 -9.34 -15.16 -5.02
N GLU A 106 -10.02 -14.14 -5.54
CA GLU A 106 -9.54 -13.39 -6.71
C GLU A 106 -8.19 -12.73 -6.41
N ALA A 107 -8.07 -12.08 -5.26
CA ALA A 107 -6.84 -11.39 -4.87
C ALA A 107 -5.67 -12.39 -4.69
N ILE A 108 -5.92 -13.52 -4.05
CA ILE A 108 -4.91 -14.57 -3.88
C ILE A 108 -4.45 -15.09 -5.24
N ALA A 109 -5.38 -15.34 -6.16
CA ALA A 109 -5.05 -15.84 -7.49
C ALA A 109 -4.20 -14.82 -8.27
N LEU A 110 -4.52 -13.52 -8.16
CA LEU A 110 -3.72 -12.47 -8.79
C LEU A 110 -2.30 -12.41 -8.20
N ALA A 111 -2.17 -12.55 -6.89
CA ALA A 111 -0.87 -12.55 -6.24
C ALA A 111 -0.02 -13.72 -6.73
N GLU A 112 -0.59 -14.92 -6.81
CA GLU A 112 0.10 -16.11 -7.30
C GLU A 112 0.51 -15.94 -8.76
N LYS A 113 -0.39 -15.44 -9.61
CA LYS A 113 -0.12 -15.23 -11.04
C LYS A 113 1.04 -14.27 -11.26
N ASN A 114 1.16 -13.25 -10.44
CA ASN A 114 2.17 -12.22 -10.59
C ASN A 114 3.39 -12.42 -9.67
N HIS A 115 3.45 -13.54 -8.96
CA HIS A 115 4.57 -13.91 -8.08
C HIS A 115 4.88 -12.85 -7.03
N VAL A 116 3.83 -12.29 -6.41
CA VAL A 116 3.97 -11.29 -5.34
C VAL A 116 3.28 -11.76 -4.07
N ILE A 117 3.65 -11.13 -2.96
CA ILE A 117 3.11 -11.46 -1.64
C ILE A 117 1.88 -10.59 -1.36
N LEU A 118 0.81 -11.24 -0.92
CA LEU A 118 -0.37 -10.58 -0.38
C LEU A 118 -0.47 -10.92 1.10
N ALA A 119 -0.54 -9.92 1.94
CA ALA A 119 -0.66 -10.10 3.38
C ALA A 119 -1.75 -9.18 3.95
N GLU A 120 -2.49 -9.67 4.91
CA GLU A 120 -3.32 -8.87 5.80
C GLU A 120 -2.48 -8.58 7.04
N ALA A 121 -2.81 -7.57 7.80
CA ALA A 121 -1.99 -7.09 8.92
C ALA A 121 -1.44 -8.19 9.84
N MET A 122 -2.14 -9.33 9.97
CA MET A 122 -1.73 -10.44 10.84
C MET A 122 -1.61 -11.78 10.10
N THR A 123 -1.87 -11.83 8.80
CA THR A 123 -1.96 -13.09 8.06
C THR A 123 -1.33 -12.96 6.67
N ILE A 124 -0.44 -13.91 6.33
CA ILE A 124 0.16 -13.99 4.99
C ILE A 124 -0.62 -15.01 4.18
N PHE A 125 -0.97 -14.65 2.97
CA PHE A 125 -1.71 -15.52 2.05
C PHE A 125 -0.84 -16.13 0.97
#